data_baa737b61a327c2b835a4528e8964484
#
_entry.id   baa737b61a327c2b835a4528e8964484
#
_cell.length_a   1.000
_cell.length_b   1.000
_cell.length_c   1.000
_cell.angle_alpha   90.00
_cell.angle_beta   90.00
_cell.angle_gamma   90.00
#
_symmetry.space_group_name_H-M   'P 1'
#
loop_
_entity.id
_entity.type
_entity.pdbx_description
1 polymer ?
#
loop_
_entity_poly.entity_id
_entity_poly.type
_entity_poly.pdbx_seq_one_letter_code
_entity_poly.pdbx_strand_id
1 'polypeptide(L)'
;MRRGSVRGLNFGRRRKKINVPLLKEIGALVIEIAIVLVISFVFVYFIGLRTTVVGQSMNPTIENGEEILVNRFVYKLKKPKANDVIVFLPNGNEKSHYYVKRVIGVPGDKIQIKNGAVYVNGELFDEKVDTAAIEDAGLASEEITVGEDEYFVLGDNRNSSEDSRYANIGNVKREYIIGKAWFRISPLRKIDFIK
;
A
#
# COMPACT_ATOMS: atom_id res chain seq x y z
N MET A 1 87.46 -31.94 -30.42
CA MET A 1 86.54 -30.79 -30.17
C MET A 1 85.09 -31.26 -30.13
N ARG A 2 84.46 -31.38 -28.94
CA ARG A 2 83.02 -31.76 -28.79
C ARG A 2 82.24 -30.47 -28.62
N ARG A 3 81.36 -30.15 -29.56
CA ARG A 3 80.42 -29.03 -29.43
C ARG A 3 79.25 -29.47 -28.55
N GLY A 4 79.11 -28.85 -27.41
CA GLY A 4 77.98 -29.03 -26.54
C GLY A 4 76.72 -28.39 -27.10
N SER A 5 75.62 -29.16 -27.18
CA SER A 5 74.28 -28.70 -27.56
C SER A 5 73.65 -27.94 -26.41
N VAL A 6 73.39 -26.63 -26.59
CA VAL A 6 72.61 -25.85 -25.63
C VAL A 6 71.14 -26.18 -25.80
N ARG A 7 70.59 -26.91 -24.82
CA ARG A 7 69.15 -27.16 -24.73
C ARG A 7 68.43 -25.84 -24.39
N GLY A 8 67.75 -25.25 -25.33
CA GLY A 8 66.90 -24.09 -25.12
C GLY A 8 65.72 -24.47 -24.25
N LEU A 9 65.53 -23.73 -23.16
CA LEU A 9 64.37 -23.85 -22.28
C LEU A 9 63.15 -23.29 -22.99
N ASN A 10 62.24 -24.18 -23.38
CA ASN A 10 61.00 -23.82 -24.05
C ASN A 10 59.95 -23.45 -22.98
N PHE A 11 59.79 -22.16 -22.69
CA PHE A 11 58.71 -21.61 -21.84
C PHE A 11 57.42 -21.57 -22.63
N GLY A 12 56.80 -22.73 -22.84
CA GLY A 12 55.45 -22.82 -23.38
C GLY A 12 54.45 -22.22 -22.37
N ARG A 13 53.95 -21.01 -22.61
CA ARG A 13 52.81 -20.48 -21.88
C ARG A 13 51.63 -21.43 -22.06
N ARG A 14 51.32 -22.22 -21.03
CA ARG A 14 50.09 -23.02 -20.99
C ARG A 14 48.88 -22.03 -21.01
N ARG A 15 48.24 -21.87 -22.17
CA ARG A 15 46.97 -21.20 -22.28
C ARG A 15 45.96 -22.03 -21.47
N LYS A 16 45.46 -21.49 -20.34
CA LYS A 16 44.37 -22.11 -19.61
C LYS A 16 43.17 -22.25 -20.56
N LYS A 17 42.77 -23.46 -20.87
CA LYS A 17 41.57 -23.73 -21.67
C LYS A 17 40.37 -23.27 -20.81
N ILE A 18 39.67 -22.25 -21.29
CA ILE A 18 38.44 -21.76 -20.68
C ILE A 18 37.39 -22.87 -20.83
N ASN A 19 36.80 -23.31 -19.73
CA ASN A 19 35.73 -24.32 -19.73
C ASN A 19 34.43 -23.65 -20.18
N VAL A 20 34.14 -23.66 -21.48
CA VAL A 20 32.98 -23.00 -22.09
C VAL A 20 31.63 -23.49 -21.50
N PRO A 21 31.41 -24.81 -21.26
CA PRO A 21 30.18 -25.25 -20.60
C PRO A 21 30.02 -24.68 -19.18
N LEU A 22 31.08 -24.70 -18.37
CA LEU A 22 31.03 -24.10 -17.03
C LEU A 22 30.71 -22.60 -17.08
N LEU A 23 31.26 -21.88 -18.07
CA LEU A 23 30.98 -20.45 -18.24
C LEU A 23 29.51 -20.18 -18.60
N LYS A 24 28.88 -21.05 -19.39
CA LYS A 24 27.46 -20.99 -19.72
C LYS A 24 26.58 -21.28 -18.49
N GLU A 25 26.92 -22.28 -17.67
CA GLU A 25 26.18 -22.58 -16.43
C GLU A 25 26.28 -21.43 -15.43
N ILE A 26 27.46 -20.86 -15.24
CA ILE A 26 27.64 -19.66 -14.38
C ILE A 26 26.83 -18.48 -14.94
N GLY A 27 26.86 -18.27 -16.26
CA GLY A 27 26.06 -17.21 -16.89
C GLY A 27 24.56 -17.37 -16.69
N ALA A 28 24.05 -18.59 -16.84
CA ALA A 28 22.63 -18.89 -16.56
C ALA A 28 22.27 -18.63 -15.10
N LEU A 29 23.07 -19.09 -14.15
CA LEU A 29 22.86 -18.86 -12.72
C LEU A 29 22.85 -17.35 -12.38
N VAL A 30 23.77 -16.57 -12.95
CA VAL A 30 23.81 -15.10 -12.74
C VAL A 30 22.54 -14.44 -13.25
N ILE A 31 22.04 -14.88 -14.42
CA ILE A 31 20.78 -14.33 -14.99
C ILE A 31 19.60 -14.71 -14.09
N GLU A 32 19.49 -15.93 -13.59
CA GLU A 32 18.44 -16.37 -12.69
C GLU A 32 18.45 -15.54 -11.39
N ILE A 33 19.62 -15.35 -10.78
CA ILE A 33 19.76 -14.51 -9.57
C ILE A 33 19.32 -13.06 -9.88
N ALA A 34 19.75 -12.49 -11.01
CA ALA A 34 19.38 -11.15 -11.41
C ALA A 34 17.86 -10.99 -11.56
N ILE A 35 17.19 -11.97 -12.18
CA ILE A 35 15.73 -11.97 -12.34
C ILE A 35 15.04 -11.99 -10.96
N VAL A 36 15.48 -12.87 -10.05
CA VAL A 36 14.91 -12.96 -8.69
C VAL A 36 15.10 -11.64 -7.94
N LEU A 37 16.28 -11.03 -8.04
CA LEU A 37 16.54 -9.74 -7.39
C LEU A 37 15.67 -8.61 -7.95
N VAL A 38 15.47 -8.57 -9.27
CA VAL A 38 14.58 -7.58 -9.92
C VAL A 38 13.14 -7.78 -9.46
N ILE A 39 12.63 -9.01 -9.46
CA ILE A 39 11.27 -9.32 -9.00
C ILE A 39 11.11 -8.93 -7.53
N SER A 40 12.06 -9.28 -6.67
CA SER A 40 12.05 -8.93 -5.24
C SER A 40 12.07 -7.42 -5.03
N PHE A 41 12.89 -6.69 -5.78
CA PHE A 41 12.95 -5.24 -5.72
C PHE A 41 11.63 -4.59 -6.14
N VAL A 42 11.04 -5.05 -7.24
CA VAL A 42 9.73 -4.59 -7.72
C VAL A 42 8.65 -4.85 -6.67
N PHE A 43 8.64 -6.05 -6.09
CA PHE A 43 7.68 -6.41 -5.06
C PHE A 43 7.79 -5.48 -3.83
N VAL A 44 9.00 -5.30 -3.29
CA VAL A 44 9.25 -4.43 -2.13
C VAL A 44 8.91 -2.97 -2.46
N TYR A 45 9.26 -2.48 -3.63
CA TYR A 45 8.99 -1.09 -4.06
C TYR A 45 7.50 -0.78 -4.14
N PHE A 46 6.68 -1.70 -4.67
CA PHE A 46 5.25 -1.46 -4.88
C PHE A 46 4.37 -1.84 -3.69
N ILE A 47 4.77 -2.82 -2.88
CA ILE A 47 3.96 -3.35 -1.77
C ILE A 47 4.57 -2.99 -0.42
N GLY A 48 5.81 -2.51 -0.40
CA GLY A 48 6.63 -2.37 0.79
C GLY A 48 6.47 -1.06 1.58
N LEU A 49 5.51 -0.18 1.27
CA LEU A 49 5.29 0.97 2.14
C LEU A 49 4.70 0.48 3.47
N ARG A 50 5.49 0.60 4.51
CA ARG A 50 5.12 0.28 5.88
C ARG A 50 4.84 1.58 6.62
N THR A 51 3.74 1.63 7.33
CA THR A 51 3.40 2.77 8.17
C THR A 51 2.80 2.32 9.49
N THR A 52 3.08 3.08 10.54
CA THR A 52 2.47 2.89 11.85
C THR A 52 1.21 3.73 11.93
N VAL A 53 0.11 3.13 12.36
CA VAL A 53 -1.17 3.84 12.54
C VAL A 53 -1.13 4.61 13.85
N VAL A 54 -1.38 5.91 13.76
CA VAL A 54 -1.45 6.81 14.92
C VAL A 54 -2.89 7.23 15.14
N GLY A 55 -3.35 7.06 16.39
CA GLY A 55 -4.72 7.39 16.78
C GLY A 55 -5.66 6.18 16.82
N GLN A 56 -6.90 6.40 17.23
CA GLN A 56 -7.91 5.35 17.48
C GLN A 56 -9.03 5.35 16.44
N SER A 57 -8.90 6.15 15.39
CA SER A 57 -9.99 6.38 14.43
C SER A 57 -10.42 5.15 13.63
N MET A 58 -9.58 4.13 13.56
CA MET A 58 -9.84 2.87 12.85
C MET A 58 -10.11 1.68 13.77
N ASN A 59 -10.28 1.90 15.10
CA ASN A 59 -10.73 0.85 16.01
C ASN A 59 -12.13 0.36 15.63
N PRO A 60 -12.41 -0.93 15.71
CA PRO A 60 -11.55 -2.02 16.15
C PRO A 60 -10.71 -2.63 15.02
N THR A 61 -10.86 -2.19 13.77
CA THR A 61 -10.19 -2.80 12.61
C THR A 61 -8.67 -2.66 12.71
N ILE A 62 -8.19 -1.47 13.08
CA ILE A 62 -6.75 -1.19 13.25
C ILE A 62 -6.59 -0.36 14.52
N GLU A 63 -5.77 -0.84 15.44
CA GLU A 63 -5.51 -0.15 16.70
C GLU A 63 -4.31 0.81 16.61
N ASN A 64 -4.26 1.75 17.54
CA ASN A 64 -3.14 2.67 17.66
C ASN A 64 -1.82 1.93 17.87
N GLY A 65 -0.79 2.31 17.12
CA GLY A 65 0.55 1.71 17.18
C GLY A 65 0.71 0.45 16.32
N GLU A 66 -0.34 -0.07 15.72
CA GLU A 66 -0.24 -1.19 14.77
C GLU A 66 0.48 -0.76 13.50
N GLU A 67 1.26 -1.68 12.92
CA GLU A 67 1.95 -1.45 11.66
C GLU A 67 1.25 -2.18 10.52
N ILE A 68 1.05 -1.45 9.44
CA ILE A 68 0.34 -1.93 8.25
C ILE A 68 1.20 -1.79 6.99
N LEU A 69 0.97 -2.69 6.06
CA LEU A 69 1.48 -2.60 4.69
C LEU A 69 0.47 -1.89 3.80
N VAL A 70 0.99 -0.97 3.01
CA VAL A 70 0.21 -0.16 2.06
C VAL A 70 0.57 -0.55 0.64
N ASN A 71 -0.40 -1.06 -0.09
CA ASN A 71 -0.26 -1.36 -1.50
C ASN A 71 -0.45 -0.09 -2.33
N ARG A 72 0.66 0.48 -2.79
CA ARG A 72 0.69 1.70 -3.61
C ARG A 72 0.35 1.44 -5.08
N PHE A 73 0.47 0.19 -5.52
CA PHE A 73 0.32 -0.17 -6.93
C PHE A 73 -1.13 -0.41 -7.33
N VAL A 74 -1.95 -0.96 -6.41
CA VAL A 74 -3.33 -1.33 -6.71
C VAL A 74 -4.12 -0.18 -7.31
N TYR A 75 -3.94 1.03 -6.78
CA TYR A 75 -4.66 2.21 -7.25
C TYR A 75 -4.02 2.92 -8.45
N LYS A 76 -2.91 2.43 -8.99
CA LYS A 76 -2.44 2.79 -10.32
C LYS A 76 -3.21 2.05 -11.42
N LEU A 77 -3.74 0.86 -11.10
CA LEU A 77 -4.47 0.01 -12.04
C LEU A 77 -5.99 0.06 -11.85
N LYS A 78 -6.45 0.34 -10.62
CA LYS A 78 -7.88 0.31 -10.25
C LYS A 78 -8.24 1.58 -9.48
N LYS A 79 -9.52 1.91 -9.44
CA LYS A 79 -10.04 2.95 -8.56
C LYS A 79 -10.32 2.37 -7.17
N PRO A 80 -10.16 3.15 -6.08
CA PRO A 80 -10.68 2.78 -4.76
C PRO A 80 -12.16 2.44 -4.84
N LYS A 81 -12.59 1.47 -4.03
CA LYS A 81 -13.98 1.01 -3.96
C LYS A 81 -14.54 1.22 -2.57
N ALA A 82 -15.85 1.25 -2.45
CA ALA A 82 -16.51 1.22 -1.16
C ALA A 82 -16.00 0.04 -0.31
N ASN A 83 -15.84 0.28 0.99
CA ASN A 83 -15.21 -0.60 1.97
C ASN A 83 -13.69 -0.81 1.86
N ASP A 84 -12.98 -0.21 0.88
CA ASP A 84 -11.52 -0.20 0.90
C ASP A 84 -11.00 0.67 2.05
N VAL A 85 -10.01 0.18 2.79
CA VAL A 85 -9.26 1.00 3.76
C VAL A 85 -8.10 1.66 3.03
N ILE A 86 -8.11 2.99 2.97
CA ILE A 86 -7.11 3.78 2.25
C ILE A 86 -6.17 4.53 3.19
N VAL A 87 -4.96 4.75 2.71
CA VAL A 87 -3.97 5.62 3.34
C VAL A 87 -3.79 6.84 2.46
N PHE A 88 -3.91 8.03 3.04
CA PHE A 88 -3.84 9.29 2.30
C PHE A 88 -3.17 10.41 3.10
N LEU A 89 -2.77 11.45 2.41
CA LEU A 89 -2.29 12.70 3.00
C LEU A 89 -3.45 13.70 3.15
N PRO A 90 -3.79 14.14 4.36
CA PRO A 90 -4.86 15.12 4.53
C PRO A 90 -4.53 16.39 3.75
N ASN A 91 -5.45 16.79 2.86
CA ASN A 91 -5.31 17.95 1.95
C ASN A 91 -4.02 17.96 1.11
N GLY A 92 -3.42 16.78 0.86
CA GLY A 92 -2.16 16.65 0.12
C GLY A 92 -0.93 17.18 0.86
N ASN A 93 -1.02 17.41 2.16
CA ASN A 93 0.09 17.96 2.94
C ASN A 93 1.17 16.90 3.22
N GLU A 94 2.27 16.94 2.46
CA GLU A 94 3.40 16.00 2.59
C GLU A 94 4.11 16.06 3.95
N LYS A 95 3.92 17.14 4.72
CA LYS A 95 4.48 17.28 6.08
C LYS A 95 3.57 16.69 7.15
N SER A 96 2.37 16.27 6.79
CA SER A 96 1.41 15.65 7.70
C SER A 96 1.67 14.16 7.87
N HIS A 97 1.16 13.59 8.96
CA HIS A 97 1.07 12.13 9.09
C HIS A 97 0.05 11.57 8.13
N TYR A 98 0.25 10.33 7.72
CA TYR A 98 -0.74 9.61 6.93
C TYR A 98 -2.02 9.39 7.75
N TYR A 99 -3.16 9.64 7.11
CA TYR A 99 -4.45 9.26 7.63
C TYR A 99 -4.88 7.92 7.04
N VAL A 100 -5.52 7.10 7.87
CA VAL A 100 -6.07 5.80 7.49
C VAL A 100 -7.58 5.85 7.73
N LYS A 101 -8.38 5.64 6.69
CA LYS A 101 -9.84 5.69 6.74
C LYS A 101 -10.46 4.68 5.78
N ARG A 102 -11.72 4.35 6.00
CA ARG A 102 -12.52 3.50 5.13
C ARG A 102 -13.28 4.33 4.11
N VAL A 103 -13.22 3.93 2.85
CA VAL A 103 -14.03 4.52 1.77
C VAL A 103 -15.48 4.10 1.96
N ILE A 104 -16.35 5.08 2.04
CA ILE A 104 -17.81 4.90 2.11
C ILE A 104 -18.44 5.27 0.77
N GLY A 105 -18.10 6.44 0.23
CA GLY A 105 -18.60 6.93 -1.06
C GLY A 105 -17.50 7.01 -2.11
N VAL A 106 -17.86 6.63 -3.33
CA VAL A 106 -17.01 6.74 -4.53
C VAL A 106 -17.53 7.86 -5.43
N PRO A 107 -16.76 8.29 -6.46
CA PRO A 107 -17.19 9.37 -7.36
C PRO A 107 -18.61 9.21 -7.88
N GLY A 108 -19.41 10.25 -7.70
CA GLY A 108 -20.82 10.32 -8.09
C GLY A 108 -21.83 9.85 -7.07
N ASP A 109 -21.39 9.21 -5.97
CA ASP A 109 -22.30 8.80 -4.90
C ASP A 109 -22.83 10.00 -4.12
N LYS A 110 -24.05 9.84 -3.60
CA LYS A 110 -24.71 10.76 -2.67
C LYS A 110 -24.70 10.17 -1.26
N ILE A 111 -24.07 10.87 -0.34
CA ILE A 111 -23.87 10.41 1.03
C ILE A 111 -24.72 11.23 1.97
N GLN A 112 -25.42 10.57 2.86
CA GLN A 112 -26.13 11.21 3.96
C GLN A 112 -26.07 10.36 5.22
N ILE A 113 -25.95 11.01 6.38
CA ILE A 113 -25.99 10.35 7.69
C ILE A 113 -27.28 10.77 8.38
N LYS A 114 -28.15 9.80 8.66
CA LYS A 114 -29.43 9.98 9.32
C LYS A 114 -29.62 8.98 10.45
N ASN A 115 -30.09 9.43 11.60
CA ASN A 115 -30.36 8.58 12.76
C ASN A 115 -29.17 7.67 13.14
N GLY A 116 -27.96 8.20 13.04
CA GLY A 116 -26.72 7.50 13.35
C GLY A 116 -26.26 6.47 12.31
N ALA A 117 -26.97 6.32 11.18
CA ALA A 117 -26.66 5.39 10.11
C ALA A 117 -26.24 6.11 8.81
N VAL A 118 -25.38 5.48 8.03
CA VAL A 118 -24.87 5.99 6.75
C VAL A 118 -25.77 5.52 5.63
N TYR A 119 -26.16 6.44 4.75
CA TYR A 119 -26.91 6.16 3.54
C TYR A 119 -26.06 6.57 2.32
N VAL A 120 -26.01 5.68 1.33
CA VAL A 120 -25.35 5.91 0.04
C VAL A 120 -26.43 5.79 -1.04
N ASN A 121 -26.59 6.83 -1.86
CA ASN A 121 -27.62 6.90 -2.90
C ASN A 121 -29.06 6.63 -2.37
N GLY A 122 -29.32 7.01 -1.12
CA GLY A 122 -30.60 6.80 -0.46
C GLY A 122 -30.82 5.42 0.17
N GLU A 123 -29.88 4.49 -0.02
CA GLU A 123 -29.93 3.14 0.57
C GLU A 123 -29.00 3.04 1.78
N LEU A 124 -29.37 2.22 2.78
CA LEU A 124 -28.54 1.96 3.94
C LEU A 124 -27.22 1.31 3.50
N PHE A 125 -26.09 1.91 3.90
CA PHE A 125 -24.78 1.39 3.53
C PHE A 125 -24.51 0.02 4.18
N ASP A 126 -24.02 -0.94 3.36
CA ASP A 126 -23.64 -2.27 3.83
C ASP A 126 -22.26 -2.20 4.52
N GLU A 127 -22.29 -1.99 5.83
CA GLU A 127 -21.10 -1.92 6.66
C GLU A 127 -20.41 -3.29 6.74
N LYS A 128 -19.09 -3.32 6.49
CA LYS A 128 -18.31 -4.56 6.60
C LYS A 128 -17.71 -4.78 7.99
N VAL A 129 -17.85 -3.79 8.85
CA VAL A 129 -17.39 -3.82 10.24
C VAL A 129 -18.55 -3.40 11.15
N ASP A 130 -18.55 -3.91 12.36
CA ASP A 130 -19.51 -3.48 13.38
C ASP A 130 -19.08 -2.12 13.92
N THR A 131 -19.89 -1.09 13.65
CA THR A 131 -19.61 0.30 14.01
C THR A 131 -20.70 0.82 14.95
N ALA A 132 -20.30 1.68 15.87
CA ALA A 132 -21.27 2.39 16.71
C ALA A 132 -22.12 3.36 15.87
N ALA A 133 -23.34 3.63 16.32
CA ALA A 133 -24.16 4.69 15.75
C ALA A 133 -23.43 6.04 15.79
N ILE A 134 -23.52 6.79 14.70
CA ILE A 134 -22.86 8.09 14.54
C ILE A 134 -23.62 9.15 15.34
N GLU A 135 -22.93 9.78 16.30
CA GLU A 135 -23.51 10.85 17.14
C GLU A 135 -23.48 12.20 16.40
N ASP A 136 -22.40 12.48 15.66
CA ASP A 136 -22.25 13.70 14.89
C ASP A 136 -22.10 13.39 13.39
N ALA A 137 -23.11 13.77 12.63
CA ALA A 137 -23.13 13.59 11.17
C ALA A 137 -22.28 14.66 10.44
N GLY A 138 -21.95 15.76 11.12
CA GLY A 138 -21.18 16.87 10.54
C GLY A 138 -21.77 17.37 9.22
N LEU A 139 -20.92 17.57 8.20
CA LEU A 139 -21.36 17.98 6.87
C LEU A 139 -22.36 17.02 6.22
N ALA A 140 -22.28 15.71 6.53
CA ALA A 140 -23.14 14.69 5.96
C ALA A 140 -24.52 14.60 6.60
N SER A 141 -24.89 15.53 7.50
CA SER A 141 -26.29 15.73 7.94
C SER A 141 -27.18 16.13 6.76
N GLU A 142 -26.62 16.90 5.83
CA GLU A 142 -27.18 17.19 4.51
C GLU A 142 -26.61 16.18 3.48
N GLU A 143 -27.32 15.98 2.35
CA GLU A 143 -26.84 15.10 1.27
C GLU A 143 -25.62 15.70 0.59
N ILE A 144 -24.48 14.99 0.62
CA ILE A 144 -23.23 15.37 -0.03
C ILE A 144 -23.06 14.55 -1.30
N THR A 145 -22.81 15.18 -2.43
CA THR A 145 -22.41 14.49 -3.66
C THR A 145 -20.88 14.39 -3.72
N VAL A 146 -20.36 13.18 -3.88
CA VAL A 146 -18.92 12.92 -4.04
C VAL A 146 -18.47 13.34 -5.43
N GLY A 147 -17.46 14.21 -5.51
CA GLY A 147 -16.93 14.71 -6.78
C GLY A 147 -16.29 13.62 -7.65
N GLU A 148 -16.02 13.94 -8.94
CA GLU A 148 -15.54 12.95 -9.93
C GLU A 148 -14.24 12.22 -9.57
N ASP A 149 -13.32 12.89 -8.87
CA ASP A 149 -12.05 12.33 -8.40
C ASP A 149 -11.91 12.38 -6.88
N GLU A 150 -13.02 12.30 -6.19
CA GLU A 150 -13.09 12.39 -4.73
C GLU A 150 -13.67 11.14 -4.10
N TYR A 151 -13.40 10.95 -2.82
CA TYR A 151 -13.88 9.84 -2.01
C TYR A 151 -14.35 10.35 -0.66
N PHE A 152 -15.54 9.94 -0.26
CA PHE A 152 -16.03 10.19 1.10
C PHE A 152 -15.54 9.06 1.99
N VAL A 153 -14.85 9.41 3.07
CA VAL A 153 -14.21 8.42 3.95
C VAL A 153 -14.62 8.62 5.40
N LEU A 154 -14.76 7.51 6.13
CA LEU A 154 -15.02 7.52 7.57
C LEU A 154 -13.98 6.67 8.31
N GLY A 155 -13.75 7.01 9.58
CA GLY A 155 -13.08 6.10 10.50
C GLY A 155 -14.05 5.01 10.98
N ASP A 156 -13.54 3.81 11.24
CA ASP A 156 -14.34 2.72 11.78
C ASP A 156 -14.80 3.03 13.21
N ASN A 157 -13.98 3.76 13.97
CA ASN A 157 -14.39 4.36 15.24
C ASN A 157 -15.15 5.68 15.00
N ARG A 158 -16.42 5.58 14.65
CA ARG A 158 -17.30 6.66 14.19
C ARG A 158 -17.27 7.90 15.06
N ASN A 159 -17.26 7.74 16.37
CA ASN A 159 -17.35 8.85 17.32
C ASN A 159 -15.99 9.34 17.84
N SER A 160 -14.88 8.75 17.33
CA SER A 160 -13.51 9.17 17.64
C SER A 160 -12.65 9.26 16.36
N SER A 161 -13.21 9.84 15.30
CA SER A 161 -12.56 9.97 14.00
C SER A 161 -12.73 11.36 13.42
N GLU A 162 -11.63 11.95 13.02
CA GLU A 162 -11.59 13.11 12.14
C GLU A 162 -11.53 12.62 10.69
N ASP A 163 -12.62 12.87 9.90
CA ASP A 163 -12.84 12.31 8.58
C ASP A 163 -13.70 13.22 7.69
N SER A 164 -14.26 12.71 6.61
CA SER A 164 -14.98 13.52 5.61
C SER A 164 -16.21 14.26 6.13
N ARG A 165 -16.68 13.96 7.33
CA ARG A 165 -17.75 14.71 8.00
C ARG A 165 -17.33 16.12 8.39
N TYR A 166 -16.03 16.37 8.52
CA TYR A 166 -15.50 17.63 8.99
C TYR A 166 -14.85 18.41 7.85
N ALA A 167 -15.10 19.73 7.79
CA ALA A 167 -14.66 20.61 6.70
C ALA A 167 -13.14 20.67 6.50
N ASN A 168 -12.37 20.43 7.56
CA ASN A 168 -10.90 20.38 7.49
C ASN A 168 -10.34 19.15 6.75
N ILE A 169 -11.14 18.11 6.56
CA ILE A 169 -10.82 16.93 5.75
C ILE A 169 -11.65 16.94 4.47
N GLY A 170 -13.00 16.99 4.58
CA GLY A 170 -13.91 16.90 3.46
C GLY A 170 -13.73 15.63 2.62
N ASN A 171 -14.17 15.68 1.38
CA ASN A 171 -13.91 14.59 0.42
C ASN A 171 -12.42 14.50 0.11
N VAL A 172 -11.88 13.29 0.10
CA VAL A 172 -10.47 13.03 -0.18
C VAL A 172 -10.24 12.91 -1.68
N LYS A 173 -9.40 13.80 -2.23
CA LYS A 173 -9.03 13.72 -3.64
C LYS A 173 -8.21 12.49 -3.95
N ARG A 174 -8.42 11.95 -5.14
CA ARG A 174 -7.71 10.75 -5.63
C ARG A 174 -6.19 10.91 -5.59
N GLU A 175 -5.67 12.09 -5.90
CA GLU A 175 -4.24 12.40 -5.91
C GLU A 175 -3.59 12.35 -4.52
N TYR A 176 -4.37 12.53 -3.44
CA TYR A 176 -3.88 12.46 -2.06
C TYR A 176 -3.79 11.03 -1.53
N ILE A 177 -4.39 10.06 -2.25
CA ILE A 177 -4.41 8.65 -1.83
C ILE A 177 -3.08 7.99 -2.19
N ILE A 178 -2.36 7.57 -1.17
CA ILE A 178 -1.07 6.89 -1.28
C ILE A 178 -1.25 5.42 -1.70
N GLY A 179 -2.25 4.74 -1.15
CA GLY A 179 -2.52 3.33 -1.47
C GLY A 179 -3.58 2.70 -0.58
N LYS A 180 -3.76 1.40 -0.74
CA LYS A 180 -4.67 0.56 0.05
C LYS A 180 -3.93 -0.05 1.23
N ALA A 181 -4.44 0.16 2.44
CA ALA A 181 -4.05 -0.64 3.58
C ALA A 181 -4.61 -2.06 3.38
N TRP A 182 -3.76 -3.08 3.37
CA TRP A 182 -4.21 -4.41 3.01
C TRP A 182 -3.76 -5.51 3.97
N PHE A 183 -2.69 -5.29 4.72
CA PHE A 183 -2.13 -6.30 5.58
C PHE A 183 -1.54 -5.66 6.84
N ARG A 184 -1.86 -6.21 8.02
CA ARG A 184 -1.30 -5.83 9.30
C ARG A 184 -0.11 -6.73 9.61
N ILE A 185 1.04 -6.14 9.94
CA ILE A 185 2.29 -6.85 10.21
C ILE A 185 2.72 -6.81 11.67
N SER A 186 2.18 -5.91 12.45
CA SER A 186 2.48 -5.79 13.87
C SER A 186 1.22 -5.41 14.66
N PRO A 187 1.03 -5.98 15.87
CA PRO A 187 1.87 -6.97 16.56
C PRO A 187 1.73 -8.37 15.92
N LEU A 188 2.76 -9.21 16.09
CA LEU A 188 2.81 -10.55 15.48
C LEU A 188 1.59 -11.44 15.78
N ARG A 189 0.91 -11.21 16.92
CA ARG A 189 -0.30 -11.96 17.29
C ARG A 189 -1.54 -11.59 16.48
N LYS A 190 -1.51 -10.45 15.77
CA LYS A 190 -2.64 -9.90 15.01
C LYS A 190 -2.35 -9.80 13.52
N ILE A 191 -1.35 -10.54 13.01
CA ILE A 191 -1.04 -10.55 11.59
C ILE A 191 -2.26 -11.06 10.81
N ASP A 192 -2.84 -10.21 9.95
CA ASP A 192 -4.03 -10.54 9.16
C ASP A 192 -4.24 -9.55 8.01
N PHE A 193 -5.09 -9.93 7.07
CA PHE A 193 -5.57 -9.02 6.03
C PHE A 193 -6.56 -8.01 6.62
N ILE A 194 -6.41 -6.75 6.21
CA ILE A 194 -7.35 -5.69 6.56
C ILE A 194 -8.55 -5.79 5.60
N LYS A 195 -9.73 -5.98 6.19
CA LYS A 195 -11.00 -6.14 5.47
C LYS A 195 -11.84 -4.88 5.57
#